data_4fea52c1e1f449e27e37318faba38265
#
_entry.id   4fea52c1e1f449e27e37318faba38265
#
_cell.length_a   1.000
_cell.length_b   1.000
_cell.length_c   1.000
_cell.angle_alpha   90.00
_cell.angle_beta   90.00
_cell.angle_gamma   90.00
#
_symmetry.space_group_name_H-M   'P 1'
#
loop_
_entity.id
_entity.type
_entity.pdbx_description
1 polymer ?
#
loop_
_entity_poly.entity_id
_entity_poly.type
_entity_poly.pdbx_seq_one_letter_code
_entity_poly.pdbx_strand_id
1 'polypeptide(L)'
;GLLELSTTFSSAKTLINVRRASTPLPVPAAGYEIHHGVTIHQESTTPVMFREDGSPCGYGKGRIWATYLHGMLDGDQFRRAFINMVRKDSGLKANPSLHASYDLDGALDRLADVVREHLDLKAIYRILQLKR
;
A
#
# COMPACT_ATOMS: atom_id res chain seq x y z
N GLY A 1 -0.54 -2.87 23.33
CA GLY A 1 -0.83 -2.79 21.94
C GLY A 1 -2.16 -2.14 21.57
N LEU A 2 -2.23 -1.71 20.32
CA LEU A 2 -3.46 -1.13 19.76
C LEU A 2 -4.46 -2.20 19.36
N LEU A 3 -3.97 -3.36 18.91
CA LEU A 3 -4.75 -4.53 18.50
C LEU A 3 -4.20 -5.78 19.21
N GLU A 4 -5.07 -6.71 19.54
CA GLU A 4 -4.70 -8.00 20.10
C GLU A 4 -4.32 -8.97 18.98
N LEU A 5 -3.14 -8.74 18.41
CA LEU A 5 -2.53 -9.53 17.37
C LEU A 5 -1.22 -10.12 17.87
N SER A 6 -0.95 -11.35 17.52
CA SER A 6 0.34 -12.01 17.74
C SER A 6 0.92 -12.38 16.38
N THR A 7 2.17 -12.02 16.14
CA THR A 7 2.86 -12.31 14.89
C THR A 7 4.12 -13.11 15.17
N THR A 8 4.25 -14.25 14.50
CA THR A 8 5.45 -15.10 14.52
C THR A 8 6.14 -15.04 13.16
N PHE A 9 7.47 -15.06 13.16
CA PHE A 9 8.23 -15.14 11.92
C PHE A 9 8.25 -16.57 11.38
N SER A 10 7.98 -16.71 10.09
CA SER A 10 8.10 -17.95 9.33
C SER A 10 9.36 -17.92 8.46
N SER A 11 9.94 -19.09 8.17
CA SER A 11 10.99 -19.21 7.16
C SER A 11 10.46 -18.97 5.74
N ALA A 12 9.19 -19.24 5.51
CA ALA A 12 8.53 -18.96 4.23
C ALA A 12 8.17 -17.48 4.12
N LYS A 13 8.49 -16.88 2.97
CA LYS A 13 8.14 -15.50 2.65
C LYS A 13 6.83 -15.47 1.88
N THR A 14 5.89 -14.66 2.34
CA THR A 14 4.68 -14.33 1.58
C THR A 14 5.01 -13.26 0.55
N LEU A 15 4.66 -13.50 -0.72
CA LEU A 15 4.74 -12.54 -1.81
C LEU A 15 3.49 -12.70 -2.66
N ILE A 16 2.54 -11.79 -2.51
CA ILE A 16 1.24 -11.84 -3.18
C ILE A 16 0.92 -10.49 -3.79
N ASN A 17 0.55 -10.47 -5.07
CA ASN A 17 -0.06 -9.31 -5.69
C ASN A 17 -1.57 -9.37 -5.45
N VAL A 18 -2.11 -8.40 -4.72
CA VAL A 18 -3.53 -8.30 -4.37
C VAL A 18 -4.19 -7.28 -5.30
N ARG A 19 -4.84 -7.78 -6.33
CA ARG A 19 -5.53 -6.90 -7.30
C ARG A 19 -6.78 -6.27 -6.74
N ARG A 20 -7.44 -6.97 -5.81
CA ARG A 20 -8.67 -6.53 -5.17
C ARG A 20 -8.78 -7.11 -3.76
N ALA A 21 -8.81 -6.27 -2.76
CA ALA A 21 -9.17 -6.63 -1.40
C ALA A 21 -10.46 -5.91 -1.00
N SER A 22 -11.42 -6.64 -0.44
CA SER A 22 -12.57 -6.01 0.22
C SER A 22 -12.11 -5.35 1.52
N THR A 23 -12.75 -4.25 1.87
CA THR A 23 -12.39 -3.43 3.03
C THR A 23 -13.67 -2.93 3.69
N PRO A 24 -13.62 -2.34 4.89
CA PRO A 24 -14.78 -1.67 5.49
C PRO A 24 -15.33 -0.48 4.67
N LEU A 25 -14.58 -0.02 3.66
CA LEU A 25 -15.03 1.03 2.76
C LEU A 25 -15.79 0.44 1.55
N PRO A 26 -16.68 1.22 0.90
CA PRO A 26 -17.40 0.76 -0.28
C PRO A 26 -16.53 0.64 -1.54
N VAL A 27 -15.23 0.85 -1.41
CA VAL A 27 -14.23 0.81 -2.48
C VAL A 27 -13.18 -0.22 -2.14
N PRO A 28 -12.86 -1.17 -3.03
CA PRO A 28 -11.79 -2.12 -2.78
C PRO A 28 -10.42 -1.45 -2.77
N ALA A 29 -9.50 -2.03 -2.02
CA ALA A 29 -8.08 -1.71 -2.08
C ALA A 29 -7.36 -2.66 -3.04
N ALA A 30 -6.22 -2.21 -3.58
CA ALA A 30 -5.27 -3.04 -4.30
C ALA A 30 -3.86 -2.77 -3.75
N GLY A 31 -2.94 -3.70 -3.96
CA GLY A 31 -1.59 -3.56 -3.48
C GLY A 31 -0.83 -4.89 -3.52
N TYR A 32 0.15 -5.05 -2.65
CA TYR A 32 0.92 -6.28 -2.56
C TYR A 32 1.29 -6.59 -1.11
N GLU A 33 1.48 -7.86 -0.81
CA GLU A 33 1.98 -8.32 0.47
C GLU A 33 3.38 -8.91 0.32
N ILE A 34 4.29 -8.51 1.20
CA ILE A 34 5.65 -8.99 1.25
C ILE A 34 6.10 -9.06 2.71
N HIS A 35 5.98 -10.23 3.32
CA HIS A 35 6.30 -10.40 4.73
C HIS A 35 6.67 -11.86 5.07
N HIS A 36 7.33 -12.04 6.20
CA HIS A 36 7.62 -13.34 6.82
C HIS A 36 6.70 -13.64 8.00
N GLY A 37 5.92 -12.64 8.45
CA GLY A 37 5.05 -12.75 9.60
C GLY A 37 3.80 -13.58 9.29
N VAL A 38 3.46 -14.47 10.21
CA VAL A 38 2.15 -15.12 10.28
C VAL A 38 1.42 -14.57 11.49
N THR A 39 0.31 -13.88 11.25
CA THR A 39 -0.46 -13.19 12.29
C THR A 39 -1.71 -13.96 12.62
N ILE A 40 -1.93 -14.16 13.91
CA ILE A 40 -3.17 -14.64 14.50
C ILE A 40 -3.83 -13.54 15.30
N HIS A 41 -5.14 -13.53 15.32
CA HIS A 41 -5.94 -12.54 16.08
C HIS A 41 -6.65 -13.22 17.24
N GLN A 42 -6.96 -12.43 18.28
CA GLN A 42 -7.78 -12.83 19.39
C GLN A 42 -9.21 -12.30 19.23
N GLU A 43 -10.12 -12.70 20.10
CA GLU A 43 -11.56 -12.40 20.00
C GLU A 43 -11.92 -10.92 19.87
N SER A 44 -11.13 -10.03 20.50
CA SER A 44 -11.38 -8.59 20.44
C SER A 44 -11.00 -7.93 19.13
N THR A 45 -10.33 -8.66 18.23
CA THR A 45 -9.85 -8.17 16.93
C THR A 45 -10.43 -9.06 15.82
N THR A 46 -11.05 -8.46 14.83
CA THR A 46 -11.69 -9.20 13.74
C THR A 46 -11.00 -8.97 12.40
N PRO A 47 -11.05 -9.93 11.48
CA PRO A 47 -10.69 -9.68 10.08
C PRO A 47 -11.60 -8.60 9.49
N VAL A 48 -11.01 -7.58 8.87
CA VAL A 48 -11.74 -6.45 8.25
C VAL A 48 -11.38 -6.24 6.78
N MET A 49 -10.32 -6.90 6.30
CA MET A 49 -9.93 -6.88 4.89
C MET A 49 -9.71 -8.31 4.42
N PHE A 50 -10.19 -8.60 3.21
CA PHE A 50 -10.14 -9.96 2.64
C PHE A 50 -9.69 -9.89 1.19
N ARG A 51 -8.84 -10.82 0.78
CA ARG A 51 -8.44 -11.04 -0.62
C ARG A 51 -9.62 -11.59 -1.42
N GLU A 52 -9.44 -11.71 -2.73
CA GLU A 52 -10.45 -12.27 -3.64
C GLU A 52 -10.80 -13.73 -3.32
N ASP A 53 -9.87 -14.49 -2.76
CA ASP A 53 -10.07 -15.87 -2.33
C ASP A 53 -10.79 -15.99 -0.97
N GLY A 54 -11.17 -14.88 -0.36
CA GLY A 54 -11.80 -14.82 0.94
C GLY A 54 -10.83 -14.92 2.13
N SER A 55 -9.54 -15.08 1.91
CA SER A 55 -8.57 -15.11 2.99
C SER A 55 -8.34 -13.72 3.59
N PRO A 56 -8.15 -13.61 4.92
CA PRO A 56 -7.94 -12.33 5.55
C PRO A 56 -6.56 -11.73 5.20
N CYS A 57 -6.52 -10.43 4.96
CA CYS A 57 -5.30 -9.65 4.75
C CYS A 57 -5.22 -8.38 5.61
N GLY A 58 -6.18 -8.19 6.49
CA GLY A 58 -6.17 -7.11 7.46
C GLY A 58 -7.14 -7.34 8.61
N TYR A 59 -6.79 -6.81 9.76
CA TYR A 59 -7.50 -6.97 11.01
C TYR A 59 -7.81 -5.62 11.63
N GLY A 60 -8.88 -5.52 12.42
CA GLY A 60 -9.24 -4.26 13.04
C GLY A 60 -10.10 -4.39 14.27
N LYS A 61 -10.18 -3.26 14.99
CA LYS A 61 -11.07 -3.02 16.12
C LYS A 61 -11.45 -1.55 16.12
N GLY A 62 -12.72 -1.27 15.86
CA GLY A 62 -13.21 0.12 15.77
C GLY A 62 -12.52 0.89 14.63
N ARG A 63 -11.81 1.95 14.97
CA ARG A 63 -11.09 2.82 14.02
C ARG A 63 -9.63 2.41 13.76
N ILE A 64 -9.17 1.34 14.37
CA ILE A 64 -7.80 0.87 14.24
C ILE A 64 -7.80 -0.31 13.26
N TRP A 65 -7.03 -0.19 12.19
CA TRP A 65 -6.82 -1.23 11.20
C TRP A 65 -5.34 -1.53 11.04
N ALA A 66 -5.01 -2.79 10.86
CA ALA A 66 -3.66 -3.26 10.56
C ALA A 66 -3.71 -4.22 9.37
N THR A 67 -2.79 -4.07 8.45
CA THR A 67 -2.70 -4.91 7.27
C THR A 67 -1.26 -5.04 6.80
N TYR A 68 -0.96 -6.13 6.10
CA TYR A 68 0.28 -6.30 5.34
C TYR A 68 0.18 -5.77 3.90
N LEU A 69 -0.99 -5.26 3.50
CA LEU A 69 -1.22 -4.76 2.15
C LEU A 69 -0.48 -3.43 1.93
N HIS A 70 0.69 -3.51 1.29
CA HIS A 70 1.47 -2.35 0.86
C HIS A 70 0.82 -1.69 -0.36
N GLY A 71 0.98 -0.38 -0.49
CA GLY A 71 0.48 0.37 -1.64
C GLY A 71 -1.03 0.58 -1.68
N MET A 72 -1.78 0.17 -0.65
CA MET A 72 -3.24 0.29 -0.64
C MET A 72 -3.75 1.74 -0.80
N LEU A 73 -2.95 2.73 -0.41
CA LEU A 73 -3.28 4.15 -0.56
C LEU A 73 -2.80 4.75 -1.89
N ASP A 74 -2.13 3.98 -2.76
CA ASP A 74 -1.70 4.44 -4.08
C ASP A 74 -2.90 4.53 -5.03
N GLY A 75 -3.92 3.67 -4.83
CA GLY A 75 -5.17 3.72 -5.56
C GLY A 75 -6.01 4.96 -5.20
N ASP A 76 -6.21 5.85 -6.18
CA ASP A 76 -6.86 7.14 -5.99
C ASP A 76 -8.27 7.03 -5.40
N GLN A 77 -9.05 6.06 -5.87
CA GLN A 77 -10.43 5.85 -5.39
C GLN A 77 -10.45 5.40 -3.92
N PHE A 78 -9.59 4.43 -3.56
CA PHE A 78 -9.51 3.94 -2.18
C PHE A 78 -9.00 5.02 -1.24
N ARG A 79 -7.90 5.69 -1.61
CA ARG A 79 -7.32 6.79 -0.82
C ARG A 79 -8.34 7.91 -0.56
N ARG A 80 -9.12 8.29 -1.59
CA ARG A 80 -10.16 9.31 -1.47
C ARG A 80 -11.27 8.87 -0.53
N ALA A 81 -11.75 7.63 -0.66
CA ALA A 81 -12.78 7.08 0.22
C ALA A 81 -12.29 7.04 1.68
N PHE A 82 -11.04 6.62 1.89
CA PHE A 82 -10.41 6.57 3.21
C PHE A 82 -10.30 7.97 3.83
N ILE A 83 -9.77 8.95 3.10
CA ILE A 83 -9.66 10.33 3.59
C ILE A 83 -11.04 10.90 3.91
N ASN A 84 -12.04 10.66 3.05
CA ASN A 84 -13.39 11.15 3.29
C ASN A 84 -14.07 10.48 4.49
N MET A 85 -13.79 9.22 4.76
CA MET A 85 -14.22 8.56 5.99
C MET A 85 -13.63 9.26 7.23
N VAL A 86 -12.32 9.49 7.24
CA VAL A 86 -11.65 10.19 8.36
C VAL A 86 -12.19 11.61 8.52
N ARG A 87 -12.41 12.34 7.41
CA ARG A 87 -13.03 13.68 7.46
C ARG A 87 -14.41 13.65 8.08
N LYS A 88 -15.26 12.73 7.65
CA LYS A 88 -16.61 12.55 8.19
C LYS A 88 -16.58 12.25 9.70
N ASP A 89 -15.70 11.36 10.11
CA ASP A 89 -15.51 10.99 11.51
C ASP A 89 -15.01 12.15 12.39
N SER A 90 -14.33 13.11 11.76
CA SER A 90 -13.87 14.35 12.39
C SER A 90 -14.87 15.52 12.25
N GLY A 91 -16.11 15.26 11.82
CA GLY A 91 -17.13 16.29 11.63
C GLY A 91 -16.94 17.18 10.39
N LEU A 92 -16.03 16.82 9.50
CA LEU A 92 -15.75 17.57 8.29
C LEU A 92 -16.56 17.03 7.09
N LYS A 93 -16.92 17.91 6.17
CA LYS A 93 -17.57 17.50 4.92
C LYS A 93 -16.60 16.70 4.04
N ALA A 94 -17.13 15.72 3.31
CA ALA A 94 -16.37 15.02 2.28
C ALA A 94 -15.86 16.02 1.22
N ASN A 95 -14.67 15.76 0.70
CA ASN A 95 -14.09 16.54 -0.38
C ASN A 95 -13.95 15.66 -1.64
N PRO A 96 -14.81 15.84 -2.64
CA PRO A 96 -14.75 15.05 -3.88
C PRO A 96 -13.56 15.41 -4.77
N SER A 97 -12.96 16.60 -4.60
CA SER A 97 -11.88 17.11 -5.44
C SER A 97 -10.47 16.74 -4.97
N LEU A 98 -10.32 15.83 -4.01
CA LEU A 98 -9.03 15.28 -3.61
C LEU A 98 -8.47 14.37 -4.72
N HIS A 99 -8.00 14.99 -5.79
CA HIS A 99 -7.25 14.34 -6.84
C HIS A 99 -5.76 14.47 -6.55
N ALA A 100 -5.12 13.35 -6.33
CA ALA A 100 -3.69 13.20 -6.40
C ALA A 100 -3.46 11.94 -7.24
N SER A 101 -3.12 12.09 -8.50
CA SER A 101 -2.74 10.93 -9.32
C SER A 101 -1.38 10.41 -8.86
N TYR A 102 -1.29 9.10 -8.67
CA TYR A 102 -0.02 8.43 -8.47
C TYR A 102 0.63 8.25 -9.85
N ASP A 103 1.34 9.29 -10.28
CA ASP A 103 2.05 9.33 -11.57
C ASP A 103 3.50 8.87 -11.38
N LEU A 104 3.68 7.54 -11.27
CA LEU A 104 5.01 6.95 -11.10
C LEU A 104 5.88 7.16 -12.34
N ASP A 105 5.32 6.98 -13.53
CA ASP A 105 6.08 7.10 -14.80
C ASP A 105 6.60 8.51 -14.99
N GLY A 106 5.76 9.52 -14.81
CA GLY A 106 6.20 10.92 -14.85
C GLY A 106 7.20 11.30 -13.74
N ALA A 107 7.13 10.65 -12.58
CA ALA A 107 8.13 10.86 -11.53
C ALA A 107 9.48 10.23 -11.88
N LEU A 108 9.48 9.05 -12.48
CA LEU A 108 10.69 8.35 -12.96
C LEU A 108 11.33 9.10 -14.13
N ASP A 109 10.54 9.64 -15.05
CA ASP A 109 11.05 10.45 -16.16
C ASP A 109 11.76 11.71 -15.63
N ARG A 110 11.16 12.43 -14.70
CA ARG A 110 11.80 13.60 -14.05
C ARG A 110 13.10 13.20 -13.33
N LEU A 111 13.10 12.07 -12.62
CA LEU A 111 14.33 11.56 -11.98
C LEU A 111 15.41 11.22 -13.01
N ALA A 112 15.03 10.57 -14.11
CA ALA A 112 15.95 10.24 -15.20
C ALA A 112 16.56 11.50 -15.83
N ASP A 113 15.80 12.56 -15.98
CA ASP A 113 16.31 13.84 -16.51
C ASP A 113 17.31 14.48 -15.55
N VAL A 114 17.00 14.53 -14.25
CA VAL A 114 17.96 15.00 -13.22
C VAL A 114 19.25 14.21 -13.23
N VAL A 115 19.17 12.87 -13.34
CA VAL A 115 20.35 12.00 -13.44
C VAL A 115 21.17 12.32 -14.70
N ARG A 116 20.53 12.50 -15.85
CA ARG A 116 21.21 12.85 -17.12
C ARG A 116 21.91 14.21 -17.07
N GLU A 117 21.30 15.17 -16.39
CA GLU A 117 21.83 16.53 -16.28
C GLU A 117 23.03 16.61 -15.33
N HIS A 118 23.05 15.80 -14.26
CA HIS A 118 24.01 15.94 -13.18
C HIS A 118 25.11 14.86 -13.15
N LEU A 119 25.01 13.81 -13.96
CA LEU A 119 25.99 12.72 -14.01
C LEU A 119 26.66 12.62 -15.39
N ASP A 120 27.98 12.41 -15.42
CA ASP A 120 28.68 12.01 -16.63
C ASP A 120 28.38 10.55 -17.00
N LEU A 121 27.22 10.33 -17.63
CA LEU A 121 26.77 9.01 -18.06
C LEU A 121 27.78 8.35 -19.02
N LYS A 122 28.53 9.14 -19.83
CA LYS A 122 29.53 8.60 -20.74
C LYS A 122 30.70 7.99 -19.97
N ALA A 123 31.14 8.66 -18.90
CA ALA A 123 32.18 8.10 -18.02
C ALA A 123 31.68 6.83 -17.32
N ILE A 124 30.45 6.82 -16.83
CA ILE A 124 29.85 5.66 -16.19
C ILE A 124 29.77 4.47 -17.14
N TYR A 125 29.24 4.65 -18.37
CA TYR A 125 29.19 3.58 -19.37
C TYR A 125 30.57 3.05 -19.75
N ARG A 126 31.57 3.92 -19.82
CA ARG A 126 32.96 3.53 -20.09
C ARG A 126 33.52 2.66 -18.98
N ILE A 127 33.30 3.05 -17.70
CA ILE A 127 33.74 2.28 -16.52
C ILE A 127 33.07 0.89 -16.50
N LEU A 128 31.78 0.84 -16.79
CA LEU A 128 30.98 -0.39 -16.81
C LEU A 128 31.17 -1.22 -18.08
N GLN A 129 31.99 -0.78 -19.03
CA GLN A 129 32.21 -1.43 -20.35
C GLN A 129 30.93 -1.70 -21.12
N LEU A 130 29.89 -0.90 -20.89
CA LEU A 130 28.62 -1.00 -21.62
C LEU A 130 28.75 -0.33 -22.98
N LYS A 131 28.40 -1.07 -24.03
CA LYS A 131 28.24 -0.48 -25.38
C LYS A 131 26.90 0.25 -25.43
N ARG A 132 26.93 1.45 -25.97
CA ARG A 132 25.72 2.23 -26.27
C ARG A 132 25.11 1.75 -27.57
#